data_0ccee2fee1847c06ea36e2b506b10694
#
_entry.id   0ccee2fee1847c06ea36e2b506b10694
#
_cell.length_a   1.000
_cell.length_b   1.000
_cell.length_c   1.000
_cell.angle_alpha   90.00
_cell.angle_beta   90.00
_cell.angle_gamma   90.00
#
_symmetry.space_group_name_H-M   'P 1'
#
loop_
_entity.id
_entity.type
_entity.pdbx_description
1 polymer ?
#
loop_
_entity_poly.entity_id
_entity_poly.type
_entity_poly.pdbx_seq_one_letter_code
_entity_poly.pdbx_strand_id
1 'polypeptide(L)'
;MRLGLVTITPVDLTTFLPARHAWTMAMPEVSETDFAIVVFREDDGWNADVLPVAVTDDLNGFIRALRQQPSLAGTIGLAGIDDYFFVAVRMIGNQVSVLLSDIGAALDYPLAEQVLDYLDIPIPDEEDLDQVLPVGDLSIFADLGLDEMDLAAICSRLDFDSEDDPWDHVEDAVESIAVRLGFGPAMERALDVALGA
;
A
#
# COMPACT_ATOMS: atom_id res chain seq x y z
N MET A 1 -44.77 -65.15 -27.49
CA MET A 1 -43.43 -64.60 -27.45
C MET A 1 -43.56 -63.09 -27.37
N ARG A 2 -43.55 -62.52 -26.13
CA ARG A 2 -43.74 -61.07 -25.90
C ARG A 2 -42.40 -60.47 -25.53
N LEU A 3 -41.91 -59.62 -26.38
CA LEU A 3 -40.72 -58.81 -26.16
C LEU A 3 -41.09 -57.68 -25.16
N GLY A 4 -40.48 -57.71 -23.97
CA GLY A 4 -40.63 -56.65 -23.02
C GLY A 4 -39.73 -55.45 -23.40
N LEU A 5 -40.32 -54.29 -23.56
CA LEU A 5 -39.63 -53.01 -23.76
C LEU A 5 -39.06 -52.57 -22.41
N VAL A 6 -37.72 -52.50 -22.31
CA VAL A 6 -37.07 -51.90 -21.18
C VAL A 6 -37.01 -50.41 -21.40
N THR A 7 -37.77 -49.67 -20.59
CA THR A 7 -37.76 -48.20 -20.61
C THR A 7 -36.54 -47.74 -19.78
N ILE A 8 -35.54 -47.17 -20.45
CA ILE A 8 -34.40 -46.53 -19.76
C ILE A 8 -34.84 -45.10 -19.43
N THR A 9 -35.01 -44.84 -18.14
CA THR A 9 -35.19 -43.47 -17.65
C THR A 9 -33.89 -42.69 -17.74
N PRO A 10 -33.91 -41.45 -18.27
CA PRO A 10 -32.71 -40.62 -18.26
C PRO A 10 -32.35 -40.22 -16.82
N VAL A 11 -31.13 -40.56 -16.41
CA VAL A 11 -30.54 -40.11 -15.16
C VAL A 11 -30.22 -38.63 -15.34
N ASP A 12 -30.82 -37.81 -14.49
CA ASP A 12 -30.59 -36.38 -14.40
C ASP A 12 -29.15 -36.10 -13.97
N LEU A 13 -28.29 -35.68 -14.89
CA LEU A 13 -26.88 -35.41 -14.74
C LEU A 13 -26.60 -34.00 -14.17
N THR A 14 -27.61 -33.34 -13.60
CA THR A 14 -27.46 -31.94 -13.12
C THR A 14 -27.01 -31.82 -11.66
N THR A 15 -26.69 -32.89 -10.93
CA THR A 15 -26.43 -32.80 -9.48
C THR A 15 -24.98 -33.07 -9.05
N PHE A 16 -24.03 -33.09 -9.97
CA PHE A 16 -22.59 -33.18 -9.61
C PHE A 16 -21.72 -32.29 -10.52
N LEU A 17 -21.93 -30.97 -10.41
CA LEU A 17 -20.89 -30.03 -10.71
C LEU A 17 -20.27 -29.63 -9.37
N PRO A 18 -19.02 -30.04 -9.09
CA PRO A 18 -18.28 -29.38 -8.01
C PRO A 18 -18.17 -27.90 -8.41
N ALA A 19 -18.33 -27.04 -7.41
CA ALA A 19 -18.12 -25.62 -7.58
C ALA A 19 -16.83 -25.42 -8.38
N ARG A 20 -16.95 -24.96 -9.61
CA ARG A 20 -15.84 -24.47 -10.37
C ARG A 20 -15.34 -23.28 -9.58
N HIS A 21 -14.28 -23.48 -8.83
CA HIS A 21 -13.32 -22.40 -8.66
C HIS A 21 -12.94 -22.01 -10.09
N ALA A 22 -13.60 -20.99 -10.59
CA ALA A 22 -13.15 -20.30 -11.76
C ALA A 22 -11.74 -19.82 -11.38
N TRP A 23 -10.75 -20.49 -11.92
CA TRP A 23 -9.45 -19.90 -12.13
C TRP A 23 -9.70 -18.82 -13.20
N THR A 24 -10.29 -17.73 -12.77
CA THR A 24 -10.10 -16.46 -13.43
C THR A 24 -8.60 -16.29 -13.31
N MET A 25 -7.86 -16.43 -14.39
CA MET A 25 -6.56 -15.81 -14.48
C MET A 25 -6.88 -14.34 -14.25
N ALA A 26 -6.72 -13.90 -13.00
CA ALA A 26 -6.67 -12.50 -12.67
C ALA A 26 -5.53 -11.98 -13.56
N MET A 27 -5.89 -11.20 -14.56
CA MET A 27 -4.95 -10.24 -15.11
C MET A 27 -4.41 -9.51 -13.88
N PRO A 28 -3.09 -9.25 -13.78
CA PRO A 28 -2.60 -8.46 -12.67
C PRO A 28 -3.52 -7.24 -12.60
N GLU A 29 -4.32 -7.16 -11.56
CA GLU A 29 -5.08 -5.95 -11.26
C GLU A 29 -4.01 -4.89 -11.16
N VAL A 30 -4.11 -3.89 -12.00
CA VAL A 30 -3.28 -2.70 -11.90
C VAL A 30 -3.57 -2.19 -10.51
N SER A 31 -2.62 -2.31 -9.58
CA SER A 31 -2.79 -1.83 -8.22
C SER A 31 -3.19 -0.37 -8.33
N GLU A 32 -4.40 -0.05 -7.89
CA GLU A 32 -4.91 1.32 -7.98
C GLU A 32 -4.21 2.12 -6.88
N THR A 33 -3.25 2.92 -7.28
CA THR A 33 -2.64 3.89 -6.40
C THR A 33 -3.65 5.01 -6.18
N ASP A 34 -4.11 5.17 -4.95
CA ASP A 34 -5.07 6.19 -4.58
C ASP A 34 -4.42 7.57 -4.65
N PHE A 35 -3.21 7.69 -4.11
CA PHE A 35 -2.43 8.91 -4.16
C PHE A 35 -0.93 8.64 -4.16
N ALA A 36 -0.19 9.56 -4.76
CA ALA A 36 1.26 9.67 -4.64
C ALA A 36 1.62 11.13 -4.41
N ILE A 37 2.26 11.42 -3.28
CA ILE A 37 2.54 12.78 -2.82
C ILE A 37 4.02 12.91 -2.49
N VAL A 38 4.62 14.02 -2.92
CA VAL A 38 5.97 14.43 -2.49
C VAL A 38 5.88 15.60 -1.54
N VAL A 39 6.55 15.50 -0.41
CA VAL A 39 6.68 16.56 0.59
C VAL A 39 8.12 17.04 0.65
N PHE A 40 8.31 18.34 0.63
CA PHE A 40 9.62 18.96 0.63
C PHE A 40 9.58 20.30 1.39
N ARG A 41 10.76 20.79 1.75
CA ARG A 41 10.85 22.04 2.50
C ARG A 41 11.56 23.10 1.68
N GLU A 42 10.91 24.25 1.55
CA GLU A 42 11.46 25.48 1.01
C GLU A 42 11.66 26.55 2.09
N ASP A 43 12.12 27.74 1.69
CA ASP A 43 12.42 28.83 2.64
C ASP A 43 11.23 29.28 3.47
N ASP A 44 10.01 29.14 2.97
CA ASP A 44 8.74 29.56 3.58
C ASP A 44 8.03 28.44 4.34
N GLY A 45 8.55 27.21 4.32
CA GLY A 45 7.98 26.10 5.08
C GLY A 45 7.85 24.78 4.32
N TRP A 46 6.93 23.96 4.79
CA TRP A 46 6.62 22.68 4.17
C TRP A 46 5.64 22.85 3.00
N ASN A 47 5.96 22.20 1.89
CA ASN A 47 5.14 22.10 0.68
C ASN A 47 4.87 20.63 0.37
N ALA A 48 3.73 20.37 -0.27
CA ALA A 48 3.36 19.04 -0.75
C ALA A 48 2.76 19.16 -2.16
N ASP A 49 3.23 18.33 -3.08
CA ASP A 49 2.75 18.27 -4.46
C ASP A 49 2.30 16.85 -4.80
N VAL A 50 1.23 16.75 -5.59
CA VAL A 50 0.74 15.48 -6.11
C VAL A 50 1.65 15.01 -7.25
N LEU A 51 2.10 13.77 -7.17
CA LEU A 51 2.80 13.09 -8.25
C LEU A 51 1.82 12.31 -9.12
N PRO A 52 2.11 12.12 -10.42
CA PRO A 52 1.35 11.18 -11.23
C PRO A 52 1.40 9.78 -10.61
N VAL A 53 0.26 9.12 -10.43
CA VAL A 53 0.20 7.78 -9.82
C VAL A 53 1.09 6.75 -10.52
N ALA A 54 1.30 6.87 -11.82
CA ALA A 54 2.22 6.02 -12.58
C ALA A 54 3.69 6.04 -12.10
N VAL A 55 4.09 6.97 -11.22
CA VAL A 55 5.44 6.94 -10.63
C VAL A 55 5.60 5.81 -9.62
N THR A 56 4.51 5.26 -9.10
CA THR A 56 4.48 4.16 -8.14
C THR A 56 4.39 2.78 -8.80
N ASP A 57 4.27 2.70 -10.12
CA ASP A 57 4.36 1.43 -10.84
C ASP A 57 5.74 0.75 -10.62
N ASP A 58 6.75 1.54 -10.26
CA ASP A 58 8.12 1.09 -10.02
C ASP A 58 8.73 1.92 -8.87
N LEU A 59 9.18 1.24 -7.81
CA LEU A 59 9.82 1.89 -6.66
C LEU A 59 10.99 2.80 -7.07
N ASN A 60 11.80 2.37 -8.03
CA ASN A 60 12.88 3.21 -8.56
C ASN A 60 12.33 4.44 -9.30
N GLY A 61 11.16 4.32 -9.95
CA GLY A 61 10.43 5.44 -10.55
C GLY A 61 10.02 6.45 -9.49
N PHE A 62 9.45 5.99 -8.40
CA PHE A 62 9.06 6.81 -7.26
C PHE A 62 10.29 7.53 -6.65
N ILE A 63 11.36 6.81 -6.35
CA ILE A 63 12.62 7.39 -5.87
C ILE A 63 13.18 8.43 -6.84
N ARG A 64 13.13 8.19 -8.16
CA ARG A 64 13.58 9.16 -9.17
C ARG A 64 12.73 10.43 -9.19
N ALA A 65 11.42 10.32 -9.01
CA ALA A 65 10.54 11.48 -8.93
C ALA A 65 10.87 12.36 -7.72
N LEU A 66 11.14 11.76 -6.57
CA LEU A 66 11.57 12.48 -5.37
C LEU A 66 12.91 13.22 -5.56
N ARG A 67 13.85 12.64 -6.31
CA ARG A 67 15.14 13.26 -6.61
C ARG A 67 15.05 14.53 -7.47
N GLN A 68 13.94 14.72 -8.15
CA GLN A 68 13.74 15.90 -9.00
C GLN A 68 13.31 17.14 -8.21
N GLN A 69 12.91 16.95 -6.94
CA GLN A 69 12.47 18.05 -6.09
C GLN A 69 13.68 18.78 -5.50
N PRO A 70 13.75 20.11 -5.67
CA PRO A 70 14.83 20.91 -5.10
C PRO A 70 14.59 21.11 -3.60
N SER A 71 15.18 20.26 -2.77
CA SER A 71 15.09 20.43 -1.33
C SER A 71 16.44 20.24 -0.65
N LEU A 72 16.82 21.21 0.18
CA LEU A 72 18.02 21.14 1.00
C LEU A 72 17.82 20.30 2.28
N ALA A 73 16.58 20.17 2.74
CA ALA A 73 16.22 19.42 3.96
C ALA A 73 15.85 17.96 3.69
N GLY A 74 15.94 17.52 2.43
CA GLY A 74 15.45 16.22 1.99
C GLY A 74 14.00 16.24 1.53
N THR A 75 13.57 15.14 0.91
CA THR A 75 12.21 14.95 0.42
C THR A 75 11.59 13.71 1.05
N ILE A 76 10.27 13.75 1.24
CA ILE A 76 9.46 12.64 1.69
C ILE A 76 8.48 12.29 0.57
N GLY A 77 8.38 11.03 0.21
CA GLY A 77 7.36 10.51 -0.69
C GLY A 77 6.40 9.64 0.12
N LEU A 78 5.11 9.81 -0.10
CA LEU A 78 4.05 9.01 0.48
C LEU A 78 3.11 8.56 -0.62
N ALA A 79 2.86 7.26 -0.71
CA ALA A 79 1.94 6.67 -1.67
C ALA A 79 1.00 5.73 -0.94
N GLY A 80 -0.31 5.92 -1.13
CA GLY A 80 -1.37 5.03 -0.66
C GLY A 80 -1.88 4.16 -1.80
N ILE A 81 -2.11 2.89 -1.53
CA ILE A 81 -2.50 1.89 -2.52
C ILE A 81 -3.72 1.12 -2.02
N ASP A 82 -4.83 1.18 -2.79
CA ASP A 82 -6.08 0.45 -2.57
C ASP A 82 -6.66 0.64 -1.16
N ASP A 83 -6.42 1.80 -0.56
CA ASP A 83 -6.76 2.08 0.84
C ASP A 83 -6.31 0.97 1.83
N TYR A 84 -5.34 0.17 1.42
CA TYR A 84 -4.88 -1.01 2.13
C TYR A 84 -3.52 -0.81 2.80
N PHE A 85 -2.55 -0.22 2.10
CA PHE A 85 -1.22 0.04 2.64
C PHE A 85 -0.62 1.32 2.07
N PHE A 86 0.42 1.81 2.72
CA PHE A 86 1.23 2.89 2.18
C PHE A 86 2.71 2.55 2.12
N VAL A 87 3.38 3.23 1.20
CA VAL A 87 4.85 3.24 1.09
C VAL A 87 5.34 4.64 1.43
N ALA A 88 6.28 4.72 2.37
CA ALA A 88 7.00 5.95 2.68
C ALA A 88 8.45 5.85 2.19
N VAL A 89 8.90 6.86 1.47
CA VAL A 89 10.27 6.98 1.00
C VAL A 89 10.82 8.32 1.48
N ARG A 90 11.99 8.31 2.11
CA ARG A 90 12.68 9.54 2.50
C ARG A 90 14.05 9.62 1.88
N MET A 91 14.36 10.80 1.39
CA MET A 91 15.66 11.08 0.80
C MET A 91 16.35 12.24 1.52
N ILE A 92 17.56 12.01 2.00
CA ILE A 92 18.45 13.06 2.54
C ILE A 92 19.77 12.97 1.81
N GLY A 93 20.02 13.92 0.93
CA GLY A 93 21.17 13.85 0.02
C GLY A 93 21.10 12.63 -0.89
N ASN A 94 22.05 11.71 -0.73
CA ASN A 94 22.08 10.45 -1.49
C ASN A 94 21.50 9.24 -0.73
N GLN A 95 21.18 9.43 0.54
CA GLN A 95 20.60 8.36 1.37
C GLN A 95 19.12 8.26 1.09
N VAL A 96 18.64 7.03 0.88
CA VAL A 96 17.23 6.68 0.69
C VAL A 96 16.84 5.72 1.77
N SER A 97 15.84 6.07 2.54
CA SER A 97 15.15 5.21 3.51
C SER A 97 13.77 4.86 2.96
N VAL A 98 13.34 3.62 3.13
CA VAL A 98 12.05 3.12 2.66
C VAL A 98 11.35 2.40 3.80
N LEU A 99 10.04 2.61 3.91
CA LEU A 99 9.13 1.91 4.81
C LEU A 99 7.93 1.43 4.01
N LEU A 100 7.53 0.19 4.25
CA LEU A 100 6.25 -0.40 3.84
C LEU A 100 5.41 -0.58 5.10
N SER A 101 4.17 -0.10 5.08
CA SER A 101 3.30 -0.14 6.27
C SER A 101 2.82 -1.55 6.63
N ASP A 102 2.76 -2.46 5.64
CA ASP A 102 2.41 -3.86 5.85
C ASP A 102 3.15 -4.78 4.89
N ILE A 103 3.91 -5.73 5.45
CA ILE A 103 4.65 -6.73 4.66
C ILE A 103 3.71 -7.67 3.89
N GLY A 104 2.49 -7.90 4.41
CA GLY A 104 1.48 -8.76 3.80
C GLY A 104 1.07 -8.28 2.41
N ALA A 105 1.13 -6.97 2.17
CA ALA A 105 0.85 -6.39 0.86
C ALA A 105 1.76 -6.95 -0.27
N ALA A 106 2.93 -7.49 0.06
CA ALA A 106 3.84 -8.05 -0.94
C ALA A 106 3.36 -9.37 -1.55
N LEU A 107 2.31 -9.99 -1.02
CA LEU A 107 1.69 -11.17 -1.62
C LEU A 107 0.88 -10.82 -2.88
N ASP A 108 0.29 -9.63 -2.92
CA ASP A 108 -0.67 -9.24 -3.96
C ASP A 108 -0.25 -8.01 -4.78
N TYR A 109 0.64 -7.16 -4.21
CA TYR A 109 0.97 -5.86 -4.78
C TYR A 109 2.42 -5.75 -5.25
N PRO A 110 2.65 -5.52 -6.55
CA PRO A 110 4.00 -5.44 -7.13
C PRO A 110 4.89 -4.35 -6.53
N LEU A 111 4.32 -3.22 -6.07
CA LEU A 111 5.10 -2.17 -5.43
C LEU A 111 5.65 -2.62 -4.07
N ALA A 112 4.82 -3.33 -3.29
CA ALA A 112 5.23 -3.88 -1.99
C ALA A 112 6.31 -4.96 -2.16
N GLU A 113 6.17 -5.86 -3.16
CA GLU A 113 7.21 -6.83 -3.53
C GLU A 113 8.54 -6.14 -3.87
N GLN A 114 8.51 -5.05 -4.65
CA GLN A 114 9.71 -4.28 -4.99
C GLN A 114 10.34 -3.59 -3.78
N VAL A 115 9.54 -3.20 -2.77
CA VAL A 115 10.08 -2.69 -1.50
C VAL A 115 10.83 -3.78 -0.77
N LEU A 116 10.29 -4.99 -0.68
CA LEU A 116 10.99 -6.12 -0.05
C LEU A 116 12.28 -6.47 -0.78
N ASP A 117 12.25 -6.51 -2.11
CA ASP A 117 13.46 -6.72 -2.93
C ASP A 117 14.52 -5.63 -2.67
N TYR A 118 14.09 -4.36 -2.57
CA TYR A 118 14.99 -3.25 -2.26
C TYR A 118 15.63 -3.36 -0.89
N LEU A 119 14.91 -3.92 0.09
CA LEU A 119 15.35 -4.13 1.47
C LEU A 119 16.10 -5.45 1.67
N ASP A 120 16.21 -6.31 0.66
CA ASP A 120 16.75 -7.67 0.72
C ASP A 120 16.01 -8.53 1.76
N ILE A 121 14.67 -8.41 1.80
CA ILE A 121 13.77 -9.14 2.68
C ILE A 121 12.95 -10.14 1.85
N PRO A 122 12.91 -11.44 2.23
CA PRO A 122 12.10 -12.42 1.51
C PRO A 122 10.60 -12.13 1.70
N ILE A 123 9.80 -12.44 0.69
CA ILE A 123 8.33 -12.42 0.80
C ILE A 123 7.93 -13.47 1.85
N PRO A 124 7.10 -13.12 2.86
CA PRO A 124 6.65 -14.04 3.88
C PRO A 124 5.69 -15.10 3.31
N ASP A 125 5.58 -16.23 4.01
CA ASP A 125 4.51 -17.18 3.74
C ASP A 125 3.18 -16.64 4.33
N GLU A 126 2.06 -16.83 3.63
CA GLU A 126 0.73 -16.36 4.06
C GLU A 126 0.36 -16.85 5.48
N GLU A 127 0.84 -18.03 5.87
CA GLU A 127 0.61 -18.62 7.20
C GLU A 127 1.30 -17.86 8.35
N ASP A 128 2.26 -16.98 8.05
CA ASP A 128 3.02 -16.19 9.03
C ASP A 128 2.45 -14.77 9.21
N LEU A 129 1.35 -14.43 8.51
CA LEU A 129 0.75 -13.10 8.48
C LEU A 129 -0.55 -13.03 9.30
N ASP A 130 -0.42 -13.02 10.62
CA ASP A 130 -1.56 -12.92 11.53
C ASP A 130 -1.95 -11.46 11.88
N GLN A 131 -1.15 -10.47 11.45
CA GLN A 131 -1.34 -9.06 11.78
C GLN A 131 -0.58 -8.15 10.82
N VAL A 132 -0.97 -6.88 10.74
CA VAL A 132 -0.23 -5.84 10.03
C VAL A 132 1.18 -5.71 10.60
N LEU A 133 2.18 -5.83 9.75
CA LEU A 133 3.58 -5.79 10.15
C LEU A 133 4.38 -4.83 9.26
N PRO A 134 4.70 -3.63 9.76
CA PRO A 134 5.52 -2.68 9.00
C PRO A 134 6.95 -3.19 8.84
N VAL A 135 7.56 -2.92 7.68
CA VAL A 135 8.90 -3.35 7.34
C VAL A 135 9.72 -2.24 6.68
N GLY A 136 11.02 -2.23 6.92
CA GLY A 136 11.94 -1.21 6.47
C GLY A 136 12.44 -0.30 7.58
N ASP A 137 12.68 0.97 7.27
CA ASP A 137 13.26 1.92 8.22
C ASP A 137 12.16 2.60 9.07
N LEU A 138 11.81 2.00 10.21
CA LEU A 138 10.86 2.61 11.16
C LEU A 138 11.38 3.90 11.78
N SER A 139 12.70 4.15 11.75
CA SER A 139 13.28 5.42 12.21
C SER A 139 13.26 6.53 11.16
N ILE A 140 12.64 6.27 10.01
CA ILE A 140 12.61 7.14 8.82
C ILE A 140 12.25 8.61 9.14
N PHE A 141 11.48 8.86 10.18
CA PHE A 141 11.00 10.18 10.61
C PHE A 141 11.47 10.60 12.02
N ALA A 142 12.37 9.84 12.65
CA ALA A 142 12.76 10.06 14.05
C ALA A 142 13.39 11.45 14.29
N ASP A 143 14.20 11.95 13.35
CA ASP A 143 14.79 13.30 13.43
C ASP A 143 13.79 14.44 13.18
N LEU A 144 12.58 14.12 12.67
CA LEU A 144 11.46 15.05 12.53
C LEU A 144 10.47 14.97 13.69
N GLY A 145 10.69 14.07 14.67
CA GLY A 145 9.90 13.96 15.89
C GLY A 145 8.86 12.86 15.92
N LEU A 146 8.85 11.95 14.96
CA LEU A 146 8.03 10.74 14.98
C LEU A 146 8.95 9.53 15.15
N ASP A 147 8.96 8.95 16.36
CA ASP A 147 9.81 7.82 16.68
C ASP A 147 9.28 6.48 16.12
N GLU A 148 10.09 5.43 16.21
CA GLU A 148 9.80 4.10 15.67
C GLU A 148 8.54 3.48 16.27
N MET A 149 8.30 3.66 17.57
CA MET A 149 7.15 3.07 18.27
C MET A 149 5.86 3.77 17.85
N ASP A 150 5.89 5.09 17.74
CA ASP A 150 4.75 5.88 17.28
C ASP A 150 4.41 5.58 15.83
N LEU A 151 5.42 5.43 14.95
CA LEU A 151 5.20 5.09 13.55
C LEU A 151 4.66 3.66 13.40
N ALA A 152 5.20 2.69 14.14
CA ALA A 152 4.68 1.33 14.16
C ALA A 152 3.23 1.29 14.67
N ALA A 153 2.88 2.10 15.68
CA ALA A 153 1.51 2.19 16.17
C ALA A 153 0.54 2.80 15.14
N ILE A 154 1.00 3.72 14.29
CA ILE A 154 0.18 4.23 13.18
C ILE A 154 -0.05 3.12 12.15
N CYS A 155 0.98 2.38 11.76
CA CYS A 155 0.84 1.27 10.81
C CYS A 155 -0.10 0.18 11.33
N SER A 156 -0.01 -0.19 12.62
CA SER A 156 -0.84 -1.26 13.19
C SER A 156 -2.33 -0.94 13.25
N ARG A 157 -2.73 0.33 13.04
CA ARG A 157 -4.13 0.74 12.94
C ARG A 157 -4.75 0.44 11.57
N LEU A 158 -3.94 0.09 10.57
CA LEU A 158 -4.40 -0.34 9.25
C LEU A 158 -4.85 -1.82 9.23
N ASP A 159 -5.15 -2.40 10.40
CA ASP A 159 -5.67 -3.75 10.51
C ASP A 159 -7.18 -3.77 10.20
N PHE A 160 -7.53 -4.07 8.98
CA PHE A 160 -8.91 -4.13 8.47
C PHE A 160 -9.74 -5.29 9.06
N ASP A 161 -9.10 -6.28 9.68
CA ASP A 161 -9.76 -7.38 10.37
C ASP A 161 -10.14 -7.02 11.81
N SER A 162 -9.72 -5.85 12.30
CA SER A 162 -10.07 -5.35 13.63
C SER A 162 -11.52 -4.88 13.67
N GLU A 163 -12.36 -5.57 14.44
CA GLU A 163 -13.77 -5.17 14.70
C GLU A 163 -13.87 -3.88 15.54
N ASP A 164 -12.76 -3.44 16.16
CA ASP A 164 -12.75 -2.36 17.15
C ASP A 164 -12.59 -0.97 16.53
N ASP A 165 -12.02 -0.85 15.32
CA ASP A 165 -11.86 0.45 14.64
C ASP A 165 -11.89 0.31 13.10
N PRO A 166 -13.09 0.17 12.50
CA PRO A 166 -13.24 -0.13 11.06
C PRO A 166 -12.96 1.07 10.13
N TRP A 167 -12.38 2.17 10.63
CA TRP A 167 -12.32 3.43 9.89
C TRP A 167 -10.94 4.07 9.77
N ASP A 168 -9.86 3.39 10.14
CA ASP A 168 -8.52 3.93 9.90
C ASP A 168 -8.07 3.62 8.48
N HIS A 169 -8.43 4.51 7.57
CA HIS A 169 -7.98 4.49 6.20
C HIS A 169 -6.49 4.85 6.08
N VAL A 170 -5.88 4.45 4.97
CA VAL A 170 -4.49 4.81 4.65
C VAL A 170 -4.31 6.33 4.62
N GLU A 171 -5.33 7.08 4.17
CA GLU A 171 -5.37 8.54 4.20
C GLU A 171 -5.20 9.07 5.61
N ASP A 172 -6.00 8.58 6.58
CA ASP A 172 -5.95 8.99 7.99
C ASP A 172 -4.58 8.71 8.62
N ALA A 173 -3.98 7.55 8.30
CA ALA A 173 -2.65 7.20 8.76
C ALA A 173 -1.58 8.19 8.24
N VAL A 174 -1.63 8.51 6.94
CA VAL A 174 -0.71 9.44 6.29
C VAL A 174 -0.92 10.88 6.82
N GLU A 175 -2.17 11.31 7.03
CA GLU A 175 -2.48 12.60 7.66
C GLU A 175 -1.96 12.66 9.10
N SER A 176 -2.13 11.59 9.88
CA SER A 176 -1.59 11.51 11.25
C SER A 176 -0.06 11.69 11.26
N ILE A 177 0.65 11.05 10.33
CA ILE A 177 2.09 11.26 10.12
C ILE A 177 2.35 12.73 9.80
N ALA A 178 1.65 13.30 8.82
CA ALA A 178 1.84 14.67 8.35
C ALA A 178 1.64 15.72 9.46
N VAL A 179 0.62 15.55 10.30
CA VAL A 179 0.34 16.42 11.45
C VAL A 179 1.46 16.36 12.46
N ARG A 180 1.95 15.17 12.80
CA ARG A 180 3.06 14.99 13.77
C ARG A 180 4.37 15.59 13.26
N LEU A 181 4.62 15.51 11.96
CA LEU A 181 5.82 16.06 11.31
C LEU A 181 5.71 17.55 10.98
N GLY A 182 4.52 18.16 11.18
CA GLY A 182 4.29 19.58 11.03
C GLY A 182 3.97 20.04 9.61
N PHE A 183 3.60 19.14 8.70
CA PHE A 183 3.15 19.48 7.35
C PHE A 183 1.69 19.09 7.07
N GLY A 184 0.87 18.84 8.08
CA GLY A 184 -0.55 18.49 7.96
C GLY A 184 -1.33 19.35 6.97
N PRO A 185 -1.31 20.71 7.08
CA PRO A 185 -2.05 21.56 6.13
C PRO A 185 -1.56 21.51 4.68
N ALA A 186 -0.31 21.10 4.44
CA ALA A 186 0.20 20.89 3.10
C ALA A 186 -0.27 19.54 2.55
N MET A 187 -0.27 18.51 3.40
CA MET A 187 -0.75 17.17 3.07
C MET A 187 -2.23 17.16 2.74
N GLU A 188 -3.08 17.74 3.61
CA GLU A 188 -4.53 17.86 3.41
C GLU A 188 -4.86 18.42 2.01
N ARG A 189 -4.23 19.54 1.63
CA ARG A 189 -4.44 20.12 0.29
C ARG A 189 -3.98 19.22 -0.86
N ALA A 190 -2.92 18.46 -0.65
CA ALA A 190 -2.42 17.54 -1.68
C ALA A 190 -3.32 16.30 -1.82
N LEU A 191 -3.83 15.77 -0.71
CA LEU A 191 -4.81 14.68 -0.70
C LEU A 191 -6.13 15.11 -1.36
N ASP A 192 -6.67 16.28 -1.02
CA ASP A 192 -7.87 16.84 -1.68
C ASP A 192 -7.72 16.87 -3.22
N VAL A 193 -6.53 17.25 -3.70
CA VAL A 193 -6.26 17.29 -5.14
C VAL A 193 -6.10 15.88 -5.73
N ALA A 194 -5.44 14.98 -5.02
CA ALA A 194 -5.18 13.62 -5.49
C ALA A 194 -6.46 12.79 -5.56
N LEU A 195 -7.31 12.90 -4.54
CA LEU A 195 -8.54 12.12 -4.40
C LEU A 195 -9.76 12.79 -5.05
N GLY A 196 -9.61 14.04 -5.50
CA GLY A 196 -10.66 14.75 -6.22
C GLY A 196 -11.79 15.27 -5.32
N ALA A 197 -11.48 15.55 -4.05
CA ALA A 197 -12.43 16.06 -3.07
C ALA A 197 -12.65 17.57 -3.18
#